data_fab220895696f0d305220761081c282a
#
_entry.id   fab220895696f0d305220761081c282a
#
_cell.length_a   1.000
_cell.length_b   1.000
_cell.length_c   1.000
_cell.angle_alpha   90.00
_cell.angle_beta   90.00
_cell.angle_gamma   90.00
#
_symmetry.space_group_name_H-M   'P 1'
#
loop_
_entity.id
_entity.type
_entity.pdbx_description
1 polymer ?
#
loop_
_entity_poly.entity_id
_entity_poly.type
_entity_poly.pdbx_seq_one_letter_code
_entity_poly.pdbx_strand_id
1 'polypeptide(L)'
;MADTTRNIWNDDDGGEEGKPKRGKGLRQFLTFLLVLAAVLAVVLVAAWRDGTGFDALQRYFSYGKSDVVSGETVYEYDVSPQNRFAMLGDQLVVASDTGIRILDQEGGEVWAKTANLTDPALVQGGGRAAAYSVGGTELYLVGQEGELLHLSASEEEPFVAATLNENGWLAVTTEKNNYKGCVSVYDTELELVFNLDSASRFVLDAYVTDDNKALAVVMLGQEEGGFVSNVVLYPLSTENAAAGQEAADGEGISVEPLTDYDVKDGLVAALDQQGDRIVTVADTCLVFADLEGTVTANISFEGDFLRGYALDGDGFVTLLLNQYQSGSVGRLVTLGPDGTEMGKLEVNQEVLDISAAGRYLAVLYADSLVIYNQQLQVYASLQGTDFATGVLMREDGSALLLSAGNAGIFLP
;
A
#
# COMPACT_ATOMS: atom_id res chain seq x y z
N MET A 1 -1.00 -71.34 89.82
CA MET A 1 -0.07 -70.55 89.02
C MET A 1 -0.73 -70.30 87.72
N ALA A 2 -1.24 -69.17 87.58
CA ALA A 2 -2.11 -68.76 86.42
C ALA A 2 -1.29 -67.96 85.50
N ASP A 3 -1.41 -68.29 84.24
CA ASP A 3 -0.88 -67.51 83.15
C ASP A 3 -2.05 -66.93 82.38
N THR A 4 -2.10 -65.64 82.33
CA THR A 4 -3.12 -64.87 81.68
C THR A 4 -2.52 -64.16 80.43
N THR A 5 -2.61 -64.78 79.28
CA THR A 5 -2.34 -64.17 78.03
C THR A 5 -3.57 -63.37 77.59
N ARG A 6 -3.44 -62.09 77.51
CA ARG A 6 -4.47 -61.18 77.10
C ARG A 6 -4.27 -60.86 75.59
N ASN A 7 -5.24 -61.23 74.79
CA ASN A 7 -5.35 -60.93 73.40
C ASN A 7 -5.63 -59.41 73.17
N ILE A 8 -4.74 -58.74 72.46
CA ILE A 8 -4.86 -57.32 72.05
C ILE A 8 -5.07 -57.27 70.53
N TRP A 9 -6.25 -57.62 70.08
CA TRP A 9 -6.68 -57.35 68.74
C TRP A 9 -8.21 -57.25 68.73
N ASN A 10 -8.74 -56.06 69.01
CA ASN A 10 -10.00 -55.54 68.54
C ASN A 10 -10.21 -54.13 69.12
N ASP A 11 -9.79 -53.11 68.35
CA ASP A 11 -10.42 -51.84 68.48
C ASP A 11 -10.71 -51.39 67.01
N ASP A 12 -11.97 -51.48 66.75
CA ASP A 12 -12.64 -50.93 65.57
C ASP A 12 -12.63 -49.41 65.73
N ASP A 13 -11.67 -48.72 65.09
CA ASP A 13 -11.77 -47.28 64.91
C ASP A 13 -12.13 -46.97 63.46
N GLY A 14 -13.39 -46.55 63.28
CA GLY A 14 -13.93 -46.04 62.07
C GLY A 14 -13.17 -44.80 61.60
N GLY A 15 -12.16 -45.03 60.79
CA GLY A 15 -11.50 -43.95 60.01
C GLY A 15 -12.44 -43.41 58.96
N GLU A 16 -12.95 -42.21 59.17
CA GLU A 16 -13.55 -41.43 58.13
C GLU A 16 -12.60 -41.28 56.90
N GLU A 17 -12.96 -41.92 55.80
CA GLU A 17 -12.28 -41.71 54.52
C GLU A 17 -12.38 -40.23 54.14
N GLY A 18 -11.32 -39.48 54.35
CA GLY A 18 -11.12 -38.14 53.91
C GLY A 18 -11.17 -38.12 52.38
N LYS A 19 -12.33 -37.72 51.80
CA LYS A 19 -12.46 -37.42 50.37
C LYS A 19 -11.32 -36.53 49.93
N PRO A 20 -10.59 -36.85 48.86
CA PRO A 20 -9.51 -36.00 48.38
C PRO A 20 -10.06 -34.61 47.99
N LYS A 21 -9.57 -33.56 48.59
CA LYS A 21 -9.88 -32.16 48.28
C LYS A 21 -9.35 -31.82 46.89
N ARG A 22 -9.95 -32.43 45.84
CA ARG A 22 -9.77 -32.10 44.43
C ARG A 22 -10.55 -30.84 44.09
N GLY A 23 -10.03 -29.67 44.35
CA GLY A 23 -10.72 -28.45 43.95
C GLY A 23 -9.95 -27.15 44.21
N LYS A 24 -9.09 -27.10 45.21
CA LYS A 24 -8.37 -25.85 45.48
C LYS A 24 -7.20 -25.61 44.53
N GLY A 25 -6.42 -26.63 44.17
CA GLY A 25 -5.31 -26.49 43.21
C GLY A 25 -5.76 -26.17 41.80
N LEU A 26 -6.86 -26.80 41.33
CA LEU A 26 -7.42 -26.52 39.99
C LEU A 26 -8.00 -25.10 39.91
N ARG A 27 -8.69 -24.64 40.95
CA ARG A 27 -9.17 -23.25 41.01
C ARG A 27 -8.02 -22.24 41.08
N GLN A 28 -6.98 -22.49 41.82
CA GLN A 28 -5.79 -21.64 41.88
C GLN A 28 -5.04 -21.63 40.53
N PHE A 29 -4.93 -22.77 39.86
CA PHE A 29 -4.35 -22.86 38.51
C PHE A 29 -5.20 -22.14 37.49
N LEU A 30 -6.54 -22.28 37.50
CA LEU A 30 -7.45 -21.53 36.62
C LEU A 30 -7.40 -20.03 36.88
N THR A 31 -7.31 -19.60 38.17
CA THR A 31 -7.19 -18.16 38.49
C THR A 31 -5.83 -17.61 38.02
N PHE A 32 -4.75 -18.39 38.20
CA PHE A 32 -3.43 -18.00 37.67
C PHE A 32 -3.45 -17.87 36.13
N LEU A 33 -4.07 -18.82 35.43
CA LEU A 33 -4.18 -18.81 33.99
C LEU A 33 -5.04 -17.65 33.48
N LEU A 34 -6.09 -17.29 34.22
CA LEU A 34 -6.95 -16.16 33.92
C LEU A 34 -6.23 -14.80 34.15
N VAL A 35 -5.46 -14.69 35.24
CA VAL A 35 -4.62 -13.52 35.51
C VAL A 35 -3.51 -13.41 34.46
N LEU A 36 -2.87 -14.51 34.09
CA LEU A 36 -1.86 -14.54 33.05
C LEU A 36 -2.45 -14.12 31.69
N ALA A 37 -3.63 -14.64 31.35
CA ALA A 37 -4.34 -14.25 30.12
C ALA A 37 -4.74 -12.77 30.14
N ALA A 38 -5.18 -12.25 31.30
CA ALA A 38 -5.51 -10.82 31.43
C ALA A 38 -4.27 -9.93 31.31
N VAL A 39 -3.15 -10.31 31.92
CA VAL A 39 -1.87 -9.61 31.77
C VAL A 39 -1.39 -9.67 30.32
N LEU A 40 -1.47 -10.85 29.69
CA LEU A 40 -1.13 -11.03 28.30
C LEU A 40 -2.01 -10.15 27.40
N ALA A 41 -3.33 -10.12 27.66
CA ALA A 41 -4.25 -9.28 26.92
C ALA A 41 -3.93 -7.78 27.07
N VAL A 42 -3.58 -7.32 28.27
CA VAL A 42 -3.16 -5.93 28.50
C VAL A 42 -1.85 -5.62 27.78
N VAL A 43 -0.87 -6.53 27.83
CA VAL A 43 0.40 -6.39 27.11
C VAL A 43 0.16 -6.40 25.59
N LEU A 44 -0.73 -7.28 25.10
CA LEU A 44 -1.11 -7.34 23.70
C LEU A 44 -1.82 -6.05 23.25
N VAL A 45 -2.75 -5.52 24.05
CA VAL A 45 -3.44 -4.25 23.74
C VAL A 45 -2.46 -3.07 23.79
N ALA A 46 -1.54 -3.03 24.76
CA ALA A 46 -0.52 -1.99 24.83
C ALA A 46 0.45 -2.07 23.65
N ALA A 47 0.95 -3.28 23.32
CA ALA A 47 1.82 -3.50 22.17
C ALA A 47 1.10 -3.19 20.83
N TRP A 48 -0.21 -3.45 20.74
CA TRP A 48 -1.01 -3.12 19.57
C TRP A 48 -1.26 -1.61 19.46
N ARG A 49 -1.44 -0.92 20.60
CA ARG A 49 -1.64 0.53 20.63
C ARG A 49 -0.35 1.31 20.36
N ASP A 50 0.79 0.85 20.85
CA ASP A 50 2.12 1.46 20.65
C ASP A 50 2.84 0.88 19.42
N GLY A 51 2.32 -0.20 18.82
CA GLY A 51 2.74 -0.79 17.57
C GLY A 51 4.09 -1.50 17.55
N THR A 52 4.88 -1.41 18.57
CA THR A 52 6.30 -1.84 18.56
C THR A 52 6.55 -3.31 18.93
N GLY A 53 5.54 -4.01 19.46
CA GLY A 53 5.75 -5.37 20.00
C GLY A 53 5.45 -6.50 19.01
N PHE A 54 4.50 -6.30 18.10
CA PHE A 54 4.09 -7.34 17.14
C PHE A 54 4.98 -7.37 15.91
N ASP A 55 5.48 -6.24 15.46
CA ASP A 55 6.30 -6.15 14.26
C ASP A 55 7.64 -6.86 14.44
N ALA A 56 8.26 -6.74 15.61
CA ALA A 56 9.45 -7.52 15.95
C ALA A 56 9.18 -9.05 15.99
N LEU A 57 7.97 -9.44 16.43
CA LEU A 57 7.55 -10.84 16.44
C LEU A 57 7.23 -11.32 15.01
N GLN A 58 6.57 -10.51 14.22
CA GLN A 58 6.27 -10.79 12.81
C GLN A 58 7.56 -10.94 12.02
N ARG A 59 8.51 -10.00 12.16
CA ARG A 59 9.85 -10.11 11.56
C ARG A 59 10.58 -11.38 11.99
N TYR A 60 10.52 -11.74 13.28
CA TYR A 60 11.13 -12.98 13.76
C TYR A 60 10.54 -14.23 13.09
N PHE A 61 9.24 -14.26 12.83
CA PHE A 61 8.60 -15.38 12.12
C PHE A 61 8.84 -15.33 10.61
N SER A 62 8.88 -14.16 9.98
CA SER A 62 9.08 -14.01 8.53
C SER A 62 10.52 -14.25 8.12
N TYR A 63 11.49 -13.72 8.86
CA TYR A 63 12.92 -13.85 8.53
C TYR A 63 13.63 -14.94 9.35
N GLY A 64 12.97 -15.50 10.36
CA GLY A 64 13.51 -16.58 11.19
C GLY A 64 14.79 -16.17 11.92
N LYS A 65 15.71 -17.13 12.02
CA LYS A 65 17.11 -16.91 12.44
C LYS A 65 18.01 -16.75 11.22
N SER A 66 17.50 -16.20 10.12
CA SER A 66 18.36 -15.89 8.98
C SER A 66 19.41 -14.89 9.44
N ASP A 67 20.66 -15.19 9.18
CA ASP A 67 21.80 -14.32 9.45
C ASP A 67 21.82 -13.11 8.47
N VAL A 68 20.61 -12.61 8.06
CA VAL A 68 20.50 -11.42 7.21
C VAL A 68 21.00 -10.24 8.02
N VAL A 69 22.19 -9.78 7.69
CA VAL A 69 22.77 -8.59 8.28
C VAL A 69 22.11 -7.39 7.62
N SER A 70 21.61 -6.46 8.42
CA SER A 70 21.03 -5.20 7.95
C SER A 70 21.95 -4.53 6.93
N GLY A 71 21.42 -4.29 5.71
CA GLY A 71 22.19 -3.73 4.59
C GLY A 71 22.88 -4.76 3.69
N GLU A 72 22.74 -6.06 3.96
CA GLU A 72 23.22 -7.09 3.05
C GLU A 72 22.31 -7.19 1.82
N THR A 73 22.93 -7.37 0.63
CA THR A 73 22.21 -7.57 -0.64
C THR A 73 21.45 -8.88 -0.59
N VAL A 74 20.14 -8.82 -0.79
CA VAL A 74 19.25 -9.98 -0.86
C VAL A 74 18.81 -10.22 -2.30
N TYR A 75 18.52 -9.15 -3.04
CA TYR A 75 18.00 -9.24 -4.40
C TYR A 75 19.04 -8.75 -5.41
N GLU A 76 19.17 -9.47 -6.51
CA GLU A 76 19.96 -9.06 -7.68
C GLU A 76 19.06 -9.04 -8.91
N TYR A 77 19.11 -7.98 -9.70
CA TYR A 77 18.31 -7.78 -10.89
C TYR A 77 19.09 -7.00 -11.96
N ASP A 78 18.52 -6.87 -13.15
CA ASP A 78 19.20 -6.18 -14.25
C ASP A 78 19.41 -4.71 -13.91
N VAL A 79 20.60 -4.21 -14.19
CA VAL A 79 20.99 -2.83 -13.91
C VAL A 79 20.27 -1.89 -14.86
N SER A 80 19.33 -1.12 -14.35
CA SER A 80 18.65 -0.05 -15.08
C SER A 80 18.32 1.12 -14.15
N PRO A 81 18.51 2.37 -14.59
CA PRO A 81 18.05 3.54 -13.82
C PRO A 81 16.52 3.71 -13.86
N GLN A 82 15.85 2.94 -14.73
CA GLN A 82 14.39 2.98 -14.90
C GLN A 82 13.67 1.86 -14.14
N ASN A 83 14.38 1.09 -13.32
CA ASN A 83 13.75 0.04 -12.51
C ASN A 83 12.63 0.63 -11.64
N ARG A 84 11.49 -0.08 -11.62
CA ARG A 84 10.34 0.16 -10.74
C ARG A 84 10.13 -1.06 -9.88
N PHE A 85 9.68 -0.85 -8.66
CA PHE A 85 9.63 -1.87 -7.63
C PHE A 85 8.26 -1.91 -6.97
N ALA A 86 7.78 -3.11 -6.68
CA ALA A 86 6.55 -3.34 -5.93
C ALA A 86 6.68 -4.61 -5.09
N MET A 87 5.90 -4.74 -4.03
CA MET A 87 5.84 -5.95 -3.23
C MET A 87 4.56 -6.73 -3.54
N LEU A 88 4.69 -8.03 -3.79
CA LEU A 88 3.57 -8.98 -3.83
C LEU A 88 3.68 -9.93 -2.63
N GLY A 89 3.15 -9.52 -1.49
CA GLY A 89 3.42 -10.20 -0.22
C GLY A 89 4.91 -10.11 0.12
N ASP A 90 5.59 -11.26 0.18
CA ASP A 90 7.03 -11.32 0.46
C ASP A 90 7.93 -11.31 -0.80
N GLN A 91 7.34 -11.26 -1.99
CA GLN A 91 8.08 -11.27 -3.25
C GLN A 91 8.32 -9.85 -3.76
N LEU A 92 9.50 -9.61 -4.33
CA LEU A 92 9.84 -8.35 -4.99
C LEU A 92 9.54 -8.45 -6.49
N VAL A 93 8.71 -7.56 -7.00
CA VAL A 93 8.51 -7.36 -8.44
C VAL A 93 9.42 -6.23 -8.90
N VAL A 94 10.16 -6.48 -9.98
CA VAL A 94 11.01 -5.50 -10.64
C VAL A 94 10.55 -5.37 -12.09
N ALA A 95 10.10 -4.19 -12.47
CA ALA A 95 9.84 -3.81 -13.86
C ALA A 95 10.94 -2.89 -14.38
N SER A 96 11.50 -3.23 -15.52
CA SER A 96 12.57 -2.47 -16.17
C SER A 96 12.23 -2.22 -17.64
N ASP A 97 13.05 -1.45 -18.33
CA ASP A 97 12.95 -1.25 -19.78
C ASP A 97 13.10 -2.55 -20.59
N THR A 98 13.70 -3.61 -20.02
CA THR A 98 13.94 -4.89 -20.68
C THR A 98 12.98 -6.01 -20.28
N GLY A 99 12.18 -5.81 -19.23
CA GLY A 99 11.21 -6.82 -18.79
C GLY A 99 10.80 -6.73 -17.35
N ILE A 100 10.15 -7.79 -16.89
CA ILE A 100 9.57 -7.89 -15.56
C ILE A 100 10.13 -9.16 -14.91
N ARG A 101 10.48 -9.09 -13.63
CA ARG A 101 10.92 -10.21 -12.80
C ARG A 101 10.15 -10.24 -11.48
N ILE A 102 9.90 -11.44 -11.00
CA ILE A 102 9.39 -11.71 -9.66
C ILE A 102 10.46 -12.51 -8.93
N LEU A 103 10.92 -11.96 -7.80
CA LEU A 103 11.96 -12.54 -6.96
C LEU A 103 11.36 -12.96 -5.62
N ASP A 104 11.69 -14.16 -5.13
CA ASP A 104 11.25 -14.61 -3.81
C ASP A 104 12.01 -13.92 -2.68
N GLN A 105 11.66 -14.22 -1.44
CA GLN A 105 12.24 -13.62 -0.25
C GLN A 105 13.75 -13.85 -0.10
N GLU A 106 14.28 -14.91 -0.70
CA GLU A 106 15.68 -15.28 -0.73
C GLU A 106 16.42 -14.69 -1.95
N GLY A 107 15.72 -13.95 -2.82
CA GLY A 107 16.25 -13.37 -4.05
C GLY A 107 16.27 -14.33 -5.25
N GLY A 108 15.66 -15.51 -5.12
CA GLY A 108 15.50 -16.46 -6.20
C GLY A 108 14.46 -15.97 -7.23
N GLU A 109 14.73 -16.21 -8.53
CA GLU A 109 13.78 -15.85 -9.59
C GLU A 109 12.61 -16.84 -9.62
N VAL A 110 11.39 -16.36 -9.35
CA VAL A 110 10.15 -17.12 -9.44
C VAL A 110 9.62 -17.10 -10.87
N TRP A 111 9.65 -15.93 -11.50
CA TRP A 111 9.16 -15.72 -12.85
C TRP A 111 9.86 -14.53 -13.50
N ALA A 112 10.03 -14.60 -14.82
CA ALA A 112 10.57 -13.51 -15.62
C ALA A 112 9.92 -13.44 -17.00
N LYS A 113 9.76 -12.22 -17.50
CA LYS A 113 9.25 -11.92 -18.84
C LYS A 113 10.11 -10.87 -19.50
N THR A 114 10.63 -11.14 -20.67
CA THR A 114 11.23 -10.11 -21.52
C THR A 114 10.11 -9.28 -22.15
N ALA A 115 10.15 -7.99 -21.95
CA ALA A 115 9.22 -7.03 -22.50
C ALA A 115 9.97 -5.72 -22.81
N ASN A 116 9.47 -4.93 -23.75
CA ASN A 116 10.05 -3.62 -24.05
C ASN A 116 9.16 -2.54 -23.41
N LEU A 117 9.55 -2.08 -22.24
CA LEU A 117 8.86 -1.03 -21.49
C LEU A 117 9.72 0.23 -21.51
N THR A 118 9.56 1.06 -22.52
CA THR A 118 10.44 2.25 -22.74
C THR A 118 10.37 3.28 -21.61
N ASP A 119 9.24 3.42 -20.97
CA ASP A 119 9.05 4.22 -19.75
C ASP A 119 8.25 3.39 -18.73
N PRO A 120 8.93 2.48 -18.01
CA PRO A 120 8.25 1.51 -17.14
C PRO A 120 7.57 2.19 -15.97
N ALA A 121 6.30 1.86 -15.78
CA ALA A 121 5.52 2.13 -14.59
C ALA A 121 5.11 0.80 -13.96
N LEU A 122 4.99 0.79 -12.63
CA LEU A 122 4.58 -0.38 -11.87
C LEU A 122 3.66 0.07 -10.74
N VAL A 123 2.48 -0.51 -10.68
CA VAL A 123 1.48 -0.26 -9.65
C VAL A 123 1.08 -1.58 -9.00
N GLN A 124 0.64 -1.53 -7.75
CA GLN A 124 0.26 -2.72 -6.98
C GLN A 124 -1.08 -2.52 -6.28
N GLY A 125 -1.79 -3.60 -6.05
CA GLY A 125 -3.05 -3.64 -5.29
C GLY A 125 -3.66 -5.04 -5.32
N GLY A 126 -4.37 -5.45 -4.26
CA GLY A 126 -5.07 -6.72 -4.20
C GLY A 126 -4.21 -7.96 -4.43
N GLY A 127 -2.93 -7.93 -4.04
CA GLY A 127 -1.99 -9.03 -4.26
C GLY A 127 -1.58 -9.22 -5.72
N ARG A 128 -1.70 -8.18 -6.54
CA ARG A 128 -1.32 -8.11 -7.96
C ARG A 128 -0.43 -6.90 -8.21
N ALA A 129 0.32 -6.94 -9.31
CA ALA A 129 1.04 -5.77 -9.80
C ALA A 129 0.84 -5.63 -11.31
N ALA A 130 0.69 -4.40 -11.78
CA ALA A 130 0.60 -4.10 -13.21
C ALA A 130 1.85 -3.32 -13.65
N ALA A 131 2.62 -3.92 -14.55
CA ALA A 131 3.79 -3.32 -15.18
C ALA A 131 3.43 -2.91 -16.61
N TYR A 132 3.65 -1.65 -16.96
CA TYR A 132 3.33 -1.13 -18.27
C TYR A 132 4.32 -0.05 -18.70
N SER A 133 4.29 0.32 -19.97
CA SER A 133 5.04 1.48 -20.48
C SER A 133 4.11 2.68 -20.63
N VAL A 134 4.41 3.79 -19.96
CA VAL A 134 3.68 5.06 -20.18
C VAL A 134 3.93 5.54 -21.60
N GLY A 135 2.86 5.82 -22.35
CA GLY A 135 2.95 6.10 -23.78
C GLY A 135 3.31 4.89 -24.65
N GLY A 136 3.35 3.70 -24.09
CA GLY A 136 3.64 2.45 -24.80
C GLY A 136 2.41 1.59 -25.05
N THR A 137 2.65 0.39 -25.59
CA THR A 137 1.59 -0.49 -26.10
C THR A 137 1.45 -1.80 -25.33
N GLU A 138 2.23 -2.01 -24.28
CA GLU A 138 2.24 -3.27 -23.54
C GLU A 138 1.94 -3.04 -22.05
N LEU A 139 1.04 -3.83 -21.48
CA LEU A 139 0.73 -3.90 -20.07
C LEU A 139 0.63 -5.36 -19.63
N TYR A 140 1.33 -5.70 -18.56
CA TYR A 140 1.34 -7.02 -17.95
C TYR A 140 0.83 -6.94 -16.52
N LEU A 141 -0.26 -7.64 -16.23
CA LEU A 141 -0.71 -7.87 -14.86
C LEU A 141 -0.11 -9.18 -14.37
N VAL A 142 0.57 -9.13 -13.24
CA VAL A 142 1.22 -10.29 -12.62
C VAL A 142 0.70 -10.54 -11.22
N GLY A 143 0.67 -11.80 -10.83
CA GLY A 143 0.46 -12.28 -9.46
C GLY A 143 1.72 -12.98 -8.96
N GLN A 144 1.63 -13.63 -7.80
CA GLN A 144 2.78 -14.29 -7.15
C GLN A 144 3.42 -15.42 -8.00
N GLU A 145 2.66 -16.06 -8.89
CA GLU A 145 3.15 -17.16 -9.72
C GLU A 145 3.56 -16.73 -11.15
N GLY A 146 3.31 -15.46 -11.52
CA GLY A 146 3.62 -14.89 -12.82
C GLY A 146 2.48 -14.16 -13.50
N GLU A 147 2.46 -14.14 -14.82
CA GLU A 147 1.52 -13.40 -15.67
C GLU A 147 0.06 -13.88 -15.48
N LEU A 148 -0.83 -12.93 -15.20
CA LEU A 148 -2.27 -13.15 -15.10
C LEU A 148 -3.01 -12.62 -16.33
N LEU A 149 -2.59 -11.46 -16.85
CA LEU A 149 -3.20 -10.80 -18.01
C LEU A 149 -2.14 -10.05 -18.79
N HIS A 150 -2.24 -10.08 -20.10
CA HIS A 150 -1.45 -9.27 -21.00
C HIS A 150 -2.39 -8.46 -21.91
N LEU A 151 -2.27 -7.16 -21.87
CA LEU A 151 -2.99 -6.23 -22.72
C LEU A 151 -2.02 -5.58 -23.70
N SER A 152 -2.44 -5.51 -24.95
CA SER A 152 -1.71 -4.80 -26.01
C SER A 152 -2.61 -3.69 -26.59
N ALA A 153 -2.06 -2.50 -26.66
CA ALA A 153 -2.68 -1.32 -27.27
C ALA A 153 -2.06 -1.04 -28.65
N SER A 154 -2.66 -0.15 -29.43
CA SER A 154 -2.04 0.33 -30.66
C SER A 154 -1.10 1.50 -30.38
N GLU A 155 -0.17 1.79 -31.31
CA GLU A 155 0.69 2.98 -31.23
C GLU A 155 -0.11 4.31 -31.28
N GLU A 156 -1.35 4.28 -31.78
CA GLU A 156 -2.24 5.44 -31.84
C GLU A 156 -3.10 5.60 -30.59
N GLU A 157 -3.17 4.58 -29.73
CA GLU A 157 -3.98 4.53 -28.51
C GLU A 157 -3.16 3.94 -27.35
N PRO A 158 -2.00 4.53 -27.01
CA PRO A 158 -1.08 4.01 -26.02
C PRO A 158 -1.65 4.07 -24.60
N PHE A 159 -1.04 3.30 -23.69
CA PHE A 159 -1.34 3.35 -22.25
C PHE A 159 -0.88 4.67 -21.65
N VAL A 160 -1.75 5.29 -20.87
CA VAL A 160 -1.47 6.54 -20.13
C VAL A 160 -1.23 6.21 -18.65
N ALA A 161 -2.14 5.47 -18.02
CA ALA A 161 -2.07 5.10 -16.62
C ALA A 161 -2.72 3.73 -16.38
N ALA A 162 -2.37 3.09 -15.29
CA ALA A 162 -3.08 1.94 -14.76
C ALA A 162 -3.07 2.00 -13.23
N THR A 163 -4.14 1.56 -12.59
CA THR A 163 -4.27 1.50 -11.13
C THR A 163 -4.90 0.17 -10.71
N LEU A 164 -4.56 -0.27 -9.52
CA LEU A 164 -5.13 -1.45 -8.87
C LEU A 164 -5.69 -1.03 -7.52
N ASN A 165 -6.95 -1.38 -7.25
CA ASN A 165 -7.51 -1.19 -5.93
C ASN A 165 -7.13 -2.33 -4.97
N GLU A 166 -7.46 -2.20 -3.69
CA GLU A 166 -7.17 -3.21 -2.68
C GLU A 166 -7.83 -4.59 -2.94
N ASN A 167 -8.86 -4.66 -3.76
CA ASN A 167 -9.51 -5.91 -4.16
C ASN A 167 -8.96 -6.51 -5.46
N GLY A 168 -7.98 -5.85 -6.09
CA GLY A 168 -7.35 -6.32 -7.33
C GLY A 168 -8.16 -6.04 -8.60
N TRP A 169 -9.11 -5.09 -8.57
CA TRP A 169 -9.70 -4.54 -9.77
C TRP A 169 -8.69 -3.63 -10.46
N LEU A 170 -8.63 -3.72 -11.78
CA LEU A 170 -7.68 -2.98 -12.61
C LEU A 170 -8.41 -1.92 -13.43
N ALA A 171 -8.06 -0.65 -13.27
CA ALA A 171 -8.44 0.41 -14.19
C ALA A 171 -7.25 0.74 -15.11
N VAL A 172 -7.52 0.82 -16.41
CA VAL A 172 -6.50 1.11 -17.44
C VAL A 172 -6.95 2.31 -18.24
N THR A 173 -6.14 3.35 -18.25
CA THR A 173 -6.36 4.56 -19.03
C THR A 173 -5.50 4.52 -20.31
N THR A 174 -6.12 4.76 -21.45
CA THR A 174 -5.45 4.85 -22.76
C THR A 174 -5.80 6.16 -23.48
N GLU A 175 -4.96 6.58 -24.38
CA GLU A 175 -5.40 7.47 -25.43
C GLU A 175 -6.44 6.75 -26.31
N LYS A 176 -7.29 7.50 -27.00
CA LYS A 176 -8.27 6.94 -27.92
C LYS A 176 -8.55 7.88 -29.09
N ASN A 177 -8.51 7.33 -30.28
CA ASN A 177 -8.79 8.08 -31.51
C ASN A 177 -10.19 8.72 -31.49
N ASN A 178 -10.28 10.03 -31.82
CA ASN A 178 -11.48 10.86 -31.76
C ASN A 178 -12.03 11.16 -30.36
N TYR A 179 -11.39 10.70 -29.31
CA TYR A 179 -11.72 10.98 -27.90
C TYR A 179 -10.55 11.67 -27.19
N LYS A 180 -10.76 12.08 -25.96
CA LYS A 180 -9.75 12.68 -25.08
C LYS A 180 -9.12 11.65 -24.13
N GLY A 181 -9.51 10.41 -24.27
CA GLY A 181 -9.03 9.27 -23.50
C GLY A 181 -10.14 8.25 -23.25
N CYS A 182 -9.74 7.08 -22.84
CA CYS A 182 -10.60 5.96 -22.50
C CYS A 182 -10.15 5.34 -21.18
N VAL A 183 -11.10 4.85 -20.38
CA VAL A 183 -10.82 4.02 -19.23
C VAL A 183 -11.50 2.68 -19.41
N SER A 184 -10.74 1.60 -19.29
CA SER A 184 -11.24 0.22 -19.26
C SER A 184 -11.05 -0.34 -17.85
N VAL A 185 -12.11 -0.94 -17.27
CA VAL A 185 -12.06 -1.53 -15.94
C VAL A 185 -12.23 -3.05 -16.04
N TYR A 186 -11.32 -3.77 -15.41
CA TYR A 186 -11.32 -5.22 -15.30
C TYR A 186 -11.56 -5.63 -13.85
N ASP A 187 -12.42 -6.62 -13.64
CA ASP A 187 -12.70 -7.17 -12.32
C ASP A 187 -11.64 -8.18 -11.85
N THR A 188 -11.91 -8.89 -10.74
CA THR A 188 -11.00 -9.90 -10.18
C THR A 188 -10.85 -11.14 -11.05
N GLU A 189 -11.84 -11.45 -11.88
CA GLU A 189 -11.80 -12.52 -12.88
C GLU A 189 -11.09 -12.08 -14.17
N LEU A 190 -10.66 -10.82 -14.25
CA LEU A 190 -10.00 -10.18 -15.40
C LEU A 190 -10.93 -10.04 -16.62
N GLU A 191 -12.23 -9.97 -16.36
CA GLU A 191 -13.21 -9.64 -17.38
C GLU A 191 -13.40 -8.12 -17.47
N LEU A 192 -13.53 -7.60 -18.69
CA LEU A 192 -13.83 -6.18 -18.93
C LEU A 192 -15.27 -5.90 -18.49
N VAL A 193 -15.43 -5.14 -17.41
CA VAL A 193 -16.75 -4.86 -16.80
C VAL A 193 -17.24 -3.44 -17.03
N PHE A 194 -16.37 -2.53 -17.47
CA PHE A 194 -16.74 -1.14 -17.73
C PHE A 194 -15.78 -0.51 -18.72
N ASN A 195 -16.33 0.38 -19.58
CA ASN A 195 -15.53 1.17 -20.50
C ASN A 195 -16.11 2.61 -20.59
N LEU A 196 -15.23 3.61 -20.46
CA LEU A 196 -15.59 5.02 -20.50
C LEU A 196 -14.78 5.74 -21.57
N ASP A 197 -15.45 6.32 -22.55
CA ASP A 197 -14.85 7.18 -23.58
C ASP A 197 -15.13 8.65 -23.27
N SER A 198 -14.08 9.45 -23.07
CA SER A 198 -14.21 10.88 -22.80
C SER A 198 -14.04 11.70 -24.06
N ALA A 199 -15.08 12.41 -24.50
CA ALA A 199 -15.03 13.29 -25.65
C ALA A 199 -14.66 14.75 -25.30
N SER A 200 -14.87 15.18 -24.06
CA SER A 200 -14.80 16.59 -23.65
C SER A 200 -13.53 16.98 -22.93
N ARG A 201 -13.01 16.12 -22.04
CA ARG A 201 -11.83 16.37 -21.20
C ARG A 201 -10.82 15.23 -21.34
N PHE A 202 -9.53 15.54 -21.22
CA PHE A 202 -8.50 14.52 -21.22
C PHE A 202 -8.59 13.67 -19.97
N VAL A 203 -8.48 12.36 -20.11
CA VAL A 203 -8.38 11.44 -19.00
C VAL A 203 -6.91 11.24 -18.67
N LEU A 204 -6.53 11.48 -17.41
CA LEU A 204 -5.16 11.35 -16.95
C LEU A 204 -4.94 10.07 -16.15
N ASP A 205 -5.92 9.72 -15.30
CA ASP A 205 -5.85 8.57 -14.40
C ASP A 205 -7.25 8.14 -13.97
N ALA A 206 -7.39 6.94 -13.43
CA ALA A 206 -8.66 6.46 -12.89
C ALA A 206 -8.42 5.42 -11.80
N TYR A 207 -9.28 5.39 -10.78
CA TYR A 207 -9.19 4.48 -9.65
C TYR A 207 -10.58 3.88 -9.34
N VAL A 208 -10.64 2.56 -9.23
CA VAL A 208 -11.86 1.85 -8.79
C VAL A 208 -11.93 1.93 -7.27
N THR A 209 -13.03 2.45 -6.72
CA THR A 209 -13.22 2.49 -5.27
C THR A 209 -13.14 1.08 -4.66
N ASP A 210 -12.64 0.96 -3.42
CA ASP A 210 -12.41 -0.35 -2.78
C ASP A 210 -13.71 -1.13 -2.50
N ASP A 211 -14.85 -0.47 -2.49
CA ASP A 211 -16.15 -1.15 -2.47
C ASP A 211 -16.62 -1.64 -3.86
N ASN A 212 -15.82 -1.42 -4.90
CA ASN A 212 -16.03 -1.77 -6.30
C ASN A 212 -17.34 -1.20 -6.90
N LYS A 213 -17.86 -0.07 -6.37
CA LYS A 213 -19.13 0.51 -6.83
C LYS A 213 -18.97 1.74 -7.70
N ALA A 214 -17.83 2.40 -7.63
CA ALA A 214 -17.58 3.61 -8.40
C ALA A 214 -16.17 3.60 -9.02
N LEU A 215 -16.05 4.34 -10.12
CA LEU A 215 -14.79 4.67 -10.78
C LEU A 215 -14.56 6.17 -10.60
N ALA A 216 -13.51 6.55 -9.88
CA ALA A 216 -13.04 7.92 -9.82
C ALA A 216 -12.07 8.17 -10.98
N VAL A 217 -12.34 9.20 -11.79
CA VAL A 217 -11.59 9.51 -13.00
C VAL A 217 -11.01 10.91 -12.90
N VAL A 218 -9.70 11.03 -13.01
CA VAL A 218 -9.00 12.32 -13.11
C VAL A 218 -9.12 12.85 -14.52
N MET A 219 -9.75 13.98 -14.66
CA MET A 219 -9.94 14.65 -15.97
C MET A 219 -9.29 16.03 -15.98
N LEU A 220 -8.70 16.38 -17.12
CA LEU A 220 -8.10 17.67 -17.39
C LEU A 220 -8.91 18.40 -18.48
N GLY A 221 -9.43 19.55 -18.12
CA GLY A 221 -10.13 20.45 -19.04
C GLY A 221 -9.48 21.80 -19.13
N GLN A 222 -10.12 22.71 -19.87
CA GLN A 222 -9.72 24.11 -19.98
C GLN A 222 -10.92 25.00 -19.68
N GLU A 223 -10.78 25.89 -18.70
CA GLU A 223 -11.77 26.88 -18.32
C GLU A 223 -11.13 28.26 -18.23
N GLU A 224 -11.78 29.28 -18.80
CA GLU A 224 -11.31 30.68 -18.80
C GLU A 224 -9.84 30.87 -19.27
N GLY A 225 -9.32 29.91 -20.08
CA GLY A 225 -7.95 29.95 -20.62
C GLY A 225 -6.89 29.28 -19.71
N GLY A 226 -7.26 28.74 -18.55
CA GLY A 226 -6.43 27.92 -17.66
C GLY A 226 -6.78 26.44 -17.76
N PHE A 227 -5.85 25.57 -17.35
CA PHE A 227 -6.13 24.14 -17.15
C PHE A 227 -6.83 23.95 -15.80
N VAL A 228 -7.85 23.10 -15.79
CA VAL A 228 -8.58 22.70 -14.58
C VAL A 228 -8.62 21.18 -14.51
N SER A 229 -8.12 20.64 -13.44
CA SER A 229 -8.29 19.23 -13.10
C SER A 229 -9.59 19.05 -12.32
N ASN A 230 -10.33 18.00 -12.62
CA ASN A 230 -11.45 17.58 -11.79
C ASN A 230 -11.45 16.05 -11.64
N VAL A 231 -12.05 15.57 -10.57
CA VAL A 231 -12.30 14.15 -10.34
C VAL A 231 -13.79 13.90 -10.52
N VAL A 232 -14.12 12.97 -11.40
CA VAL A 232 -15.49 12.59 -11.73
C VAL A 232 -15.72 11.17 -11.30
N LEU A 233 -16.79 10.92 -10.55
CA LEU A 233 -17.17 9.60 -10.09
C LEU A 233 -18.27 9.04 -11.00
N TYR A 234 -18.03 7.84 -11.53
CA TYR A 234 -18.98 7.07 -12.34
C TYR A 234 -19.44 5.83 -11.60
N PRO A 235 -20.72 5.44 -11.69
CA PRO A 235 -21.21 4.22 -11.07
C PRO A 235 -20.72 2.99 -11.85
N LEU A 236 -20.13 2.02 -11.15
CA LEU A 236 -19.83 0.69 -11.67
C LEU A 236 -21.01 -0.24 -11.36
N SER A 237 -21.96 -0.34 -12.28
CA SER A 237 -23.07 -1.27 -12.17
C SER A 237 -23.06 -2.26 -13.35
N THR A 238 -23.62 -3.45 -13.16
CA THR A 238 -23.77 -4.45 -14.22
C THR A 238 -24.62 -3.96 -15.40
N GLU A 239 -25.52 -3.00 -15.17
CA GLU A 239 -26.30 -2.36 -16.24
C GLU A 239 -25.41 -1.41 -17.07
N ASN A 240 -24.44 -0.76 -16.44
CA ASN A 240 -23.48 0.14 -17.10
C ASN A 240 -22.33 -0.64 -17.76
N ALA A 241 -22.01 -1.83 -17.29
CA ALA A 241 -21.07 -2.75 -17.95
C ALA A 241 -21.57 -3.17 -19.35
N ALA A 242 -22.86 -3.49 -19.46
CA ALA A 242 -23.47 -3.77 -20.76
C ALA A 242 -23.51 -2.54 -21.69
N ALA A 243 -23.67 -1.35 -21.11
CA ALA A 243 -23.64 -0.07 -21.83
C ALA A 243 -22.25 0.22 -22.42
N GLY A 244 -21.17 -0.07 -21.69
CA GLY A 244 -19.79 0.06 -22.19
C GLY A 244 -19.45 -0.89 -23.32
N GLN A 245 -20.04 -2.11 -23.34
CA GLN A 245 -19.86 -3.07 -24.45
C GLN A 245 -20.66 -2.70 -25.70
N GLU A 246 -21.85 -2.10 -25.57
CA GLU A 246 -22.66 -1.66 -26.72
C GLU A 246 -22.09 -0.39 -27.37
N ALA A 247 -21.31 0.43 -26.64
CA ALA A 247 -20.60 1.59 -27.22
C ALA A 247 -19.54 1.19 -28.24
N ALA A 248 -19.02 -0.03 -28.19
CA ALA A 248 -18.11 -0.58 -29.21
C ALA A 248 -18.80 -0.74 -30.60
N ASP A 249 -20.14 -0.78 -30.66
CA ASP A 249 -20.91 -0.90 -31.91
C ASP A 249 -21.44 0.43 -32.48
N GLY A 250 -21.03 1.59 -31.90
CA GLY A 250 -21.16 2.91 -32.55
C GLY A 250 -22.32 3.80 -32.11
N GLU A 251 -23.13 3.44 -31.14
CA GLU A 251 -24.07 4.34 -30.45
C GLU A 251 -23.72 4.41 -28.95
N GLY A 252 -22.82 5.34 -28.60
CA GLY A 252 -22.30 5.50 -27.25
C GLY A 252 -23.41 5.76 -26.22
N ILE A 253 -23.59 4.87 -25.28
CA ILE A 253 -24.40 5.13 -24.10
C ILE A 253 -23.56 6.03 -23.19
N SER A 254 -24.01 7.26 -23.02
CA SER A 254 -23.41 8.21 -22.07
C SER A 254 -23.71 7.72 -20.66
N VAL A 255 -22.71 7.24 -19.95
CA VAL A 255 -22.84 6.98 -18.50
C VAL A 255 -22.87 8.32 -17.78
N GLU A 256 -23.96 8.60 -17.08
CA GLU A 256 -24.05 9.83 -16.27
C GLU A 256 -23.16 9.69 -15.02
N PRO A 257 -22.34 10.70 -14.70
CA PRO A 257 -21.56 10.69 -13.48
C PRO A 257 -22.46 10.74 -12.24
N LEU A 258 -22.02 10.10 -11.15
CA LEU A 258 -22.65 10.25 -9.83
C LEU A 258 -22.45 11.69 -9.32
N THR A 259 -21.25 12.17 -9.43
CA THR A 259 -20.81 13.48 -8.93
C THR A 259 -19.45 13.84 -9.52
N ASP A 260 -19.04 15.08 -9.32
CA ASP A 260 -17.70 15.57 -9.60
C ASP A 260 -17.26 16.64 -8.62
N TYR A 261 -15.95 16.83 -8.50
CA TYR A 261 -15.38 17.97 -7.77
C TYR A 261 -14.14 18.52 -8.50
N ASP A 262 -13.95 19.83 -8.40
CA ASP A 262 -12.82 20.52 -9.00
C ASP A 262 -11.62 20.51 -8.06
N VAL A 263 -10.43 20.23 -8.62
CA VAL A 263 -9.15 20.48 -7.96
C VAL A 263 -8.68 21.85 -8.45
N LYS A 264 -8.98 22.87 -7.64
CA LYS A 264 -8.71 24.26 -8.01
C LYS A 264 -7.22 24.56 -7.99
N ASP A 265 -6.77 25.24 -9.02
CA ASP A 265 -5.40 25.78 -9.17
C ASP A 265 -4.29 24.74 -9.13
N GLY A 266 -4.58 23.46 -9.47
CA GLY A 266 -3.61 22.38 -9.44
C GLY A 266 -3.78 21.35 -10.55
N LEU A 267 -2.66 20.71 -10.90
CA LEU A 267 -2.66 19.52 -11.75
C LEU A 267 -2.56 18.28 -10.86
N VAL A 268 -3.49 17.36 -11.02
CA VAL A 268 -3.50 16.10 -10.25
C VAL A 268 -2.31 15.24 -10.65
N ALA A 269 -1.54 14.83 -9.65
CA ALA A 269 -0.38 13.97 -9.75
C ALA A 269 -0.69 12.52 -9.35
N ALA A 270 -1.64 12.30 -8.44
CA ALA A 270 -2.05 10.96 -8.00
C ALA A 270 -3.48 10.95 -7.49
N LEU A 271 -4.12 9.80 -7.62
CA LEU A 271 -5.43 9.49 -7.10
C LEU A 271 -5.37 8.14 -6.38
N ASP A 272 -5.93 8.07 -5.17
CA ASP A 272 -5.95 6.86 -4.35
C ASP A 272 -7.14 6.88 -3.39
N GLN A 273 -7.34 5.81 -2.65
CA GLN A 273 -8.35 5.73 -1.60
C GLN A 273 -7.71 5.38 -0.26
N GLN A 274 -8.14 6.09 0.80
CA GLN A 274 -7.76 5.82 2.18
C GLN A 274 -9.03 5.59 3.01
N GLY A 275 -9.34 4.33 3.26
CA GLY A 275 -10.57 3.94 3.94
C GLY A 275 -11.82 4.40 3.17
N ASP A 276 -12.61 5.31 3.74
CA ASP A 276 -13.81 5.89 3.13
C ASP A 276 -13.55 7.24 2.41
N ARG A 277 -12.29 7.57 2.11
CA ARG A 277 -11.89 8.84 1.49
C ARG A 277 -11.13 8.61 0.20
N ILE A 278 -11.54 9.33 -0.83
CA ILE A 278 -10.75 9.51 -2.05
C ILE A 278 -9.70 10.57 -1.76
N VAL A 279 -8.45 10.24 -2.05
CA VAL A 279 -7.29 11.09 -1.85
C VAL A 279 -6.78 11.57 -3.21
N THR A 280 -6.76 12.87 -3.42
CA THR A 280 -6.27 13.47 -4.66
C THR A 280 -5.10 14.37 -4.35
N VAL A 281 -3.92 13.99 -4.81
CA VAL A 281 -2.70 14.78 -4.70
C VAL A 281 -2.54 15.64 -5.95
N ALA A 282 -2.50 16.93 -5.79
CA ALA A 282 -2.16 17.87 -6.87
C ALA A 282 -0.84 18.58 -6.58
N ASP A 283 -0.31 19.28 -7.54
CA ASP A 283 0.95 20.03 -7.41
C ASP A 283 0.87 21.21 -6.43
N THR A 284 -0.35 21.67 -6.09
CA THR A 284 -0.61 22.83 -5.21
C THR A 284 -1.40 22.52 -3.96
N CYS A 285 -2.08 21.37 -3.91
CA CYS A 285 -2.94 21.00 -2.81
C CYS A 285 -3.15 19.48 -2.69
N LEU A 286 -3.65 19.06 -1.53
CA LEU A 286 -4.16 17.73 -1.27
C LEU A 286 -5.66 17.84 -0.98
N VAL A 287 -6.48 17.04 -1.67
CA VAL A 287 -7.93 17.02 -1.50
C VAL A 287 -8.38 15.66 -0.98
N PHE A 288 -9.22 15.67 0.06
CA PHE A 288 -9.96 14.51 0.53
C PHE A 288 -11.43 14.68 0.18
N ALA A 289 -12.02 13.68 -0.43
CA ALA A 289 -13.46 13.62 -0.70
C ALA A 289 -14.03 12.31 -0.15
N ASP A 290 -15.31 12.28 0.19
CA ASP A 290 -16.00 11.03 0.48
C ASP A 290 -16.32 10.25 -0.79
N LEU A 291 -16.84 9.03 -0.66
CA LEU A 291 -17.18 8.17 -1.81
C LEU A 291 -18.40 8.70 -2.60
N GLU A 292 -19.13 9.68 -2.06
CA GLU A 292 -20.18 10.43 -2.73
C GLU A 292 -19.63 11.67 -3.46
N GLY A 293 -18.30 11.91 -3.40
CA GLY A 293 -17.60 13.01 -4.07
C GLY A 293 -17.71 14.37 -3.35
N THR A 294 -18.16 14.39 -2.09
CA THR A 294 -18.15 15.61 -1.30
C THR A 294 -16.75 15.88 -0.76
N VAL A 295 -16.17 17.02 -1.11
CA VAL A 295 -14.87 17.43 -0.58
C VAL A 295 -14.99 17.67 0.94
N THR A 296 -14.26 16.87 1.71
CA THR A 296 -14.25 16.95 3.19
C THR A 296 -13.08 17.77 3.71
N ALA A 297 -11.95 17.79 2.99
CA ALA A 297 -10.81 18.65 3.29
C ALA A 297 -10.06 19.04 2.01
N ASN A 298 -9.52 20.26 2.01
CA ASN A 298 -8.62 20.75 0.96
C ASN A 298 -7.46 21.48 1.64
N ILE A 299 -6.26 20.92 1.51
CA ILE A 299 -5.06 21.40 2.16
C ILE A 299 -4.14 22.03 1.10
N SER A 300 -4.10 23.37 1.08
CA SER A 300 -3.17 24.10 0.21
C SER A 300 -1.74 23.97 0.71
N PHE A 301 -0.78 23.88 -0.20
CA PHE A 301 0.66 23.84 0.12
C PHE A 301 1.23 25.24 0.40
N GLU A 302 0.40 26.29 0.36
CA GLU A 302 0.77 27.69 0.70
C GLU A 302 1.94 28.26 -0.12
N GLY A 303 2.14 27.75 -1.34
CA GLY A 303 3.22 28.15 -2.23
C GLY A 303 4.49 27.30 -2.14
N ASP A 304 4.52 26.29 -1.27
CA ASP A 304 5.54 25.25 -1.30
C ASP A 304 5.31 24.31 -2.51
N PHE A 305 6.39 23.66 -2.94
CA PHE A 305 6.40 22.80 -4.11
C PHE A 305 6.31 21.32 -3.69
N LEU A 306 5.38 20.59 -4.25
CA LEU A 306 5.31 19.14 -4.08
C LEU A 306 6.57 18.49 -4.65
N ARG A 307 7.32 17.78 -3.81
CA ARG A 307 8.53 17.06 -4.20
C ARG A 307 8.33 15.55 -4.22
N GLY A 308 7.48 15.04 -3.34
CA GLY A 308 7.15 13.63 -3.24
C GLY A 308 5.92 13.43 -2.37
N TYR A 309 5.33 12.27 -2.49
CA TYR A 309 4.21 11.82 -1.67
C TYR A 309 4.30 10.30 -1.46
N ALA A 310 3.68 9.81 -0.39
CA ALA A 310 3.47 8.39 -0.14
C ALA A 310 2.04 8.18 0.36
N LEU A 311 1.28 7.33 -0.32
CA LEU A 311 -0.14 7.08 -0.08
C LEU A 311 -0.41 5.72 0.55
N ASP A 312 0.55 4.77 0.53
CA ASP A 312 0.38 3.40 1.03
C ASP A 312 0.45 3.25 2.57
N GLY A 313 0.30 4.36 3.30
CA GLY A 313 0.27 4.34 4.78
C GLY A 313 -1.12 4.05 5.33
N ASP A 314 -1.23 3.21 6.36
CA ASP A 314 -2.50 2.90 7.03
C ASP A 314 -3.07 4.11 7.75
N GLY A 315 -4.08 4.75 7.16
CA GLY A 315 -4.77 5.90 7.73
C GLY A 315 -3.92 7.18 7.81
N PHE A 316 -2.94 7.33 6.95
CA PHE A 316 -2.22 8.58 6.77
C PHE A 316 -1.63 8.74 5.37
N VAL A 317 -1.51 9.97 4.95
CA VAL A 317 -0.83 10.39 3.72
C VAL A 317 0.41 11.17 4.10
N THR A 318 1.50 10.98 3.38
CA THR A 318 2.73 11.77 3.55
C THR A 318 2.98 12.65 2.35
N LEU A 319 3.33 13.91 2.62
CA LEU A 319 3.78 14.87 1.62
C LEU A 319 5.20 15.34 1.96
N LEU A 320 6.06 15.37 0.95
CA LEU A 320 7.33 16.09 0.98
C LEU A 320 7.17 17.38 0.19
N LEU A 321 7.19 18.49 0.90
CA LEU A 321 7.00 19.83 0.36
C LEU A 321 8.30 20.62 0.48
N ASN A 322 8.81 21.15 -0.63
CA ASN A 322 9.99 21.99 -0.63
C ASN A 322 9.61 23.48 -0.65
N GLN A 323 10.34 24.27 0.09
CA GLN A 323 10.16 25.73 0.13
C GLN A 323 10.50 26.39 -1.21
N TYR A 324 11.38 25.76 -2.00
CA TYR A 324 11.83 26.25 -3.30
C TYR A 324 11.71 25.15 -4.34
N GLN A 325 11.53 25.53 -5.60
CA GLN A 325 11.44 24.58 -6.71
C GLN A 325 12.73 23.73 -6.87
N SER A 326 13.87 24.26 -6.46
CA SER A 326 15.13 23.52 -6.41
C SER A 326 15.77 23.69 -5.03
N GLY A 327 16.40 22.61 -4.53
CA GLY A 327 17.07 22.59 -3.22
C GLY A 327 16.48 21.52 -2.29
N SER A 328 17.04 21.44 -1.09
CA SER A 328 16.76 20.39 -0.10
C SER A 328 16.07 20.91 1.16
N VAL A 329 15.68 22.18 1.17
CA VAL A 329 14.97 22.77 2.31
C VAL A 329 13.48 22.60 2.11
N GLY A 330 12.85 21.90 3.01
CA GLY A 330 11.43 21.61 2.94
C GLY A 330 10.89 21.05 4.24
N ARG A 331 9.74 20.41 4.14
CA ARG A 331 9.08 19.75 5.26
C ARG A 331 8.41 18.46 4.84
N LEU A 332 8.45 17.47 5.71
CA LEU A 332 7.57 16.32 5.68
C LEU A 332 6.32 16.64 6.49
N VAL A 333 5.17 16.30 5.97
CA VAL A 333 3.88 16.44 6.64
C VAL A 333 3.12 15.13 6.50
N THR A 334 2.61 14.61 7.60
CA THR A 334 1.68 13.49 7.61
C THR A 334 0.29 13.97 7.96
N LEU A 335 -0.70 13.52 7.21
CA LEU A 335 -2.10 13.94 7.30
C LEU A 335 -2.99 12.71 7.46
N GLY A 336 -3.93 12.77 8.37
CA GLY A 336 -4.98 11.76 8.52
C GLY A 336 -6.05 11.86 7.41
N PRO A 337 -6.92 10.84 7.27
CA PRO A 337 -7.97 10.82 6.23
C PRO A 337 -9.01 11.95 6.36
N ASP A 338 -9.06 12.62 7.51
CA ASP A 338 -9.89 13.81 7.75
C ASP A 338 -9.16 15.12 7.42
N GLY A 339 -7.93 15.05 6.89
CA GLY A 339 -7.08 16.19 6.58
C GLY A 339 -6.37 16.80 7.80
N THR A 340 -6.45 16.19 8.98
CA THR A 340 -5.75 16.71 10.17
C THR A 340 -4.25 16.40 10.09
N GLU A 341 -3.41 17.39 10.43
CA GLU A 341 -1.96 17.21 10.54
C GLU A 341 -1.64 16.28 11.73
N MET A 342 -1.03 15.13 11.44
CA MET A 342 -0.59 14.15 12.44
C MET A 342 0.85 14.40 12.88
N GLY A 343 1.68 14.86 11.97
CA GLY A 343 3.08 15.18 12.21
C GLY A 343 3.64 16.14 11.18
N LYS A 344 4.63 16.92 11.62
CA LYS A 344 5.37 17.84 10.77
C LYS A 344 6.86 17.80 11.15
N LEU A 345 7.73 17.72 10.16
CA LEU A 345 9.19 17.68 10.35
C LEU A 345 9.88 18.57 9.31
N GLU A 346 10.66 19.52 9.77
CA GLU A 346 11.49 20.34 8.89
C GLU A 346 12.67 19.51 8.35
N VAL A 347 12.89 19.56 7.05
CA VAL A 347 13.92 18.82 6.34
C VAL A 347 14.92 19.82 5.75
N ASN A 348 16.21 19.65 6.08
CA ASN A 348 17.30 20.48 5.60
C ASN A 348 18.35 19.67 4.82
N GLN A 349 18.04 18.41 4.52
CA GLN A 349 18.88 17.49 3.76
C GLN A 349 18.14 17.06 2.51
N GLU A 350 18.88 16.62 1.50
CA GLU A 350 18.28 16.04 0.31
C GLU A 350 17.59 14.73 0.67
N VAL A 351 16.30 14.65 0.38
CA VAL A 351 15.51 13.41 0.41
C VAL A 351 15.54 12.81 -0.98
N LEU A 352 16.07 11.61 -1.09
CA LEU A 352 16.15 10.89 -2.35
C LEU A 352 14.83 10.21 -2.67
N ASP A 353 14.20 9.62 -1.65
CA ASP A 353 12.96 8.86 -1.81
C ASP A 353 12.18 8.76 -0.50
N ILE A 354 10.87 8.56 -0.59
CA ILE A 354 9.98 8.27 0.53
C ILE A 354 9.04 7.13 0.18
N SER A 355 8.79 6.24 1.12
CA SER A 355 7.86 5.12 0.95
C SER A 355 7.13 4.86 2.27
N ALA A 356 5.82 4.66 2.21
CA ALA A 356 5.00 4.30 3.36
C ALA A 356 4.47 2.88 3.22
N ALA A 357 4.29 2.18 4.33
CA ALA A 357 3.54 0.94 4.39
C ALA A 357 3.08 0.72 5.84
N GLY A 358 1.85 0.25 6.02
CA GLY A 358 1.27 0.13 7.34
C GLY A 358 1.37 1.46 8.08
N ARG A 359 1.92 1.44 9.30
CA ARG A 359 2.08 2.64 10.13
C ARG A 359 3.42 3.35 9.97
N TYR A 360 4.26 2.93 9.04
CA TYR A 360 5.64 3.38 8.90
C TYR A 360 5.85 4.22 7.65
N LEU A 361 6.75 5.17 7.78
CA LEU A 361 7.27 6.00 6.69
C LEU A 361 8.79 5.86 6.66
N ALA A 362 9.32 5.35 5.57
CA ALA A 362 10.74 5.36 5.27
C ALA A 362 11.11 6.64 4.52
N VAL A 363 12.17 7.30 4.96
CA VAL A 363 12.73 8.48 4.31
C VAL A 363 14.20 8.20 4.03
N LEU A 364 14.54 8.10 2.76
CA LEU A 364 15.91 7.90 2.31
C LEU A 364 16.58 9.24 2.06
N TYR A 365 17.62 9.50 2.82
CA TYR A 365 18.55 10.62 2.60
C TYR A 365 19.77 10.15 1.80
N ALA A 366 20.64 11.07 1.43
CA ALA A 366 21.82 10.76 0.63
C ALA A 366 22.80 9.76 1.30
N ASP A 367 22.86 9.71 2.63
CA ASP A 367 23.79 8.88 3.41
C ASP A 367 23.13 8.04 4.51
N SER A 368 21.81 8.16 4.65
CA SER A 368 21.07 7.51 5.75
C SER A 368 19.61 7.21 5.39
N LEU A 369 19.09 6.15 5.98
CA LEU A 369 17.67 5.82 6.02
C LEU A 369 17.14 6.13 7.42
N VAL A 370 15.99 6.78 7.49
CA VAL A 370 15.23 6.96 8.74
C VAL A 370 13.81 6.45 8.55
N ILE A 371 13.39 5.57 9.43
CA ILE A 371 11.99 5.12 9.50
C ILE A 371 11.28 5.90 10.60
N TYR A 372 10.15 6.47 10.29
CA TYR A 372 9.29 7.23 11.18
C TYR A 372 7.95 6.51 11.39
N ASN A 373 7.26 6.84 12.48
CA ASN A 373 5.85 6.55 12.65
C ASN A 373 4.98 7.66 12.01
N GLN A 374 3.66 7.50 12.08
CA GLN A 374 2.67 8.46 11.55
C GLN A 374 2.81 9.89 12.14
N GLN A 375 3.37 10.03 13.34
CA GLN A 375 3.63 11.33 14.00
C GLN A 375 5.02 11.89 13.71
N LEU A 376 5.74 11.32 12.74
CA LEU A 376 7.13 11.65 12.37
C LEU A 376 8.12 11.54 13.53
N GLN A 377 7.86 10.61 14.46
CA GLN A 377 8.82 10.23 15.48
C GLN A 377 9.70 9.11 14.94
N VAL A 378 11.00 9.19 15.19
CA VAL A 378 11.97 8.20 14.71
C VAL A 378 11.68 6.82 15.34
N TYR A 379 11.45 5.84 14.48
CA TYR A 379 11.33 4.43 14.87
C TYR A 379 12.69 3.72 14.78
N ALA A 380 13.38 3.88 13.65
CA ALA A 380 14.70 3.28 13.40
C ALA A 380 15.51 4.15 12.44
N SER A 381 16.83 3.92 12.40
CA SER A 381 17.70 4.58 11.43
C SER A 381 18.89 3.69 11.08
N LEU A 382 19.38 3.85 9.85
CA LEU A 382 20.57 3.20 9.31
C LEU A 382 21.47 4.26 8.67
N GLN A 383 22.76 4.20 8.92
CA GLN A 383 23.78 5.06 8.30
C GLN A 383 24.56 4.29 7.23
N GLY A 384 25.15 5.00 6.27
CA GLY A 384 25.97 4.40 5.22
C GLY A 384 25.11 3.81 4.09
N THR A 385 24.03 4.50 3.69
CA THR A 385 23.12 4.09 2.62
C THR A 385 23.42 4.80 1.29
N ASP A 386 24.60 5.36 1.12
CA ASP A 386 25.04 6.12 -0.06
C ASP A 386 25.01 5.33 -1.39
N PHE A 387 24.85 4.01 -1.32
CA PHE A 387 24.63 3.14 -2.49
C PHE A 387 23.17 3.09 -2.95
N ALA A 388 22.21 3.44 -2.09
CA ALA A 388 20.78 3.34 -2.37
C ALA A 388 20.27 4.60 -3.08
N THR A 389 19.40 4.40 -4.06
CA THR A 389 18.72 5.47 -4.82
C THR A 389 17.20 5.49 -4.58
N GLY A 390 16.67 4.45 -3.95
CA GLY A 390 15.26 4.33 -3.60
C GLY A 390 15.06 3.49 -2.34
N VAL A 391 13.88 3.56 -1.79
CA VAL A 391 13.46 2.78 -0.62
C VAL A 391 12.04 2.24 -0.82
N LEU A 392 11.79 1.01 -0.39
CA LEU A 392 10.46 0.43 -0.34
C LEU A 392 10.17 -0.02 1.09
N MET A 393 9.20 0.65 1.72
CA MET A 393 8.77 0.35 3.09
C MET A 393 7.91 -0.91 3.10
N ARG A 394 7.94 -1.69 4.19
CA ARG A 394 7.11 -2.87 4.41
C ARG A 394 6.28 -2.70 5.68
N GLU A 395 5.13 -3.35 5.73
CA GLU A 395 4.18 -3.25 6.86
C GLU A 395 4.76 -3.75 8.19
N ASP A 396 5.72 -4.67 8.14
CA ASP A 396 6.40 -5.21 9.33
C ASP A 396 7.46 -4.27 9.92
N GLY A 397 7.62 -3.08 9.34
CA GLY A 397 8.58 -2.07 9.76
C GLY A 397 9.99 -2.26 9.17
N SER A 398 10.23 -3.28 8.35
CA SER A 398 11.45 -3.43 7.56
C SER A 398 11.40 -2.58 6.29
N ALA A 399 12.55 -2.31 5.68
CA ALA A 399 12.63 -1.58 4.44
C ALA A 399 13.64 -2.22 3.47
N LEU A 400 13.33 -2.15 2.17
CA LEU A 400 14.30 -2.48 1.13
C LEU A 400 15.02 -1.20 0.69
N LEU A 401 16.33 -1.26 0.65
CA LEU A 401 17.22 -0.23 0.09
C LEU A 401 17.52 -0.61 -1.35
N LEU A 402 17.02 0.16 -2.28
CA LEU A 402 17.04 -0.12 -3.71
C LEU A 402 18.21 0.61 -4.37
N SER A 403 18.96 -0.10 -5.20
CA SER A 403 19.99 0.46 -6.07
C SER A 403 19.70 0.11 -7.54
N ALA A 404 20.55 0.54 -8.44
CA ALA A 404 20.35 0.27 -9.87
C ALA A 404 20.33 -1.21 -10.25
N GLY A 405 20.97 -2.11 -9.50
CA GLY A 405 21.08 -3.52 -9.84
C GLY A 405 20.90 -4.50 -8.68
N ASN A 406 20.65 -4.00 -7.49
CA ASN A 406 20.41 -4.86 -6.33
C ASN A 406 19.58 -4.15 -5.26
N ALA A 407 19.01 -4.94 -4.36
CA ALA A 407 18.35 -4.42 -3.16
C ALA A 407 18.84 -5.15 -1.90
N GLY A 408 19.06 -4.38 -0.85
CA GLY A 408 19.37 -4.86 0.48
C GLY A 408 18.20 -4.65 1.44
N ILE A 409 18.11 -5.49 2.46
CA ILE A 409 17.07 -5.36 3.49
C ILE A 409 17.61 -4.66 4.72
N PHE A 410 16.84 -3.73 5.27
CA PHE A 410 17.02 -3.16 6.59
C PHE A 410 15.98 -3.73 7.56
N LEU A 411 16.47 -4.40 8.62
CA LEU A 411 15.66 -4.95 9.71
C LEU A 411 15.94 -4.09 10.95
N PRO A 412 15.03 -3.23 11.39
CA PRO A 412 15.20 -2.36 12.56
C PRO A 412 15.15 -3.11 13.89
#